data_b228e63b5c89555f6ddf07ae8bd8f7a8
#
_entry.id   b228e63b5c89555f6ddf07ae8bd8f7a8
#
_cell.length_a   1.000
_cell.length_b   1.000
_cell.length_c   1.000
_cell.angle_alpha   90.00
_cell.angle_beta   90.00
_cell.angle_gamma   90.00
#
_symmetry.space_group_name_H-M   'P 1'
#
loop_
_entity.id
_entity.type
_entity.pdbx_description
1 polymer ?
#
loop_
_entity_poly.entity_id
_entity_poly.type
_entity_poly.pdbx_seq_one_letter_code
_entity_poly.pdbx_strand_id
1 'polypeptide(L)'
;MNAAQLLVKCLENEGVRYVFGIPGEETLELNAALADSKQITFVLTRHEQGAAFMADVYGRLSSYPGVCLATLGPGATNLITGVADAQLDRAPLVAITGQAGLERVHKESHQYLDIVEMFRPVTKWSTRLNVPEATPEVVRKAFRLARLEKPGATHIELPEDVAGADVGVGPLEVRRTAYPRAQDAAIDRAAELIRAAKEPVILVGNGVARRNAAGHPSVTALRRFVDRSGIPAAHTYMAKGVVDPWSPLALPAVGLQRAGADLANVPALANADLVIAVGYDLVEWAPSLWNPKRDKVVVHIDSTAAELDGHYQPSVEVVGEPDQSLTALSERLARRPNPARRASRPRVRRSADQHGPLPPDLVVAVLREALGPEDVIVSDVGAHKVWLARGFAATTPNTVVVSNGLASMGIALPGAIAAKLLYPDRKVVAFTGDGGFLMNVQELETARRLGTAIVCVVLVDDRLGVIEANERRIYRRTFATEFGNPGFVELARAFGMAGFAVPSARELFTTLRTALDLGEPAIVAVPWDHRANDRIADPVEAGSESGGTLIT
;
A
#
# COMPACT_ATOMS: atom_id res chain seq x y z
N MET A 1 0.55 17.12 -35.27
CA MET A 1 -0.20 16.30 -34.32
C MET A 1 -0.81 17.22 -33.28
N ASN A 2 -1.93 16.82 -32.68
CA ASN A 2 -2.50 17.64 -31.59
C ASN A 2 -1.84 17.35 -30.23
N ALA A 3 -2.15 18.19 -29.21
CA ALA A 3 -1.54 18.08 -27.89
C ALA A 3 -1.94 16.78 -27.17
N ALA A 4 -3.13 16.23 -27.39
CA ALA A 4 -3.54 14.93 -26.85
C ALA A 4 -2.66 13.79 -27.39
N GLN A 5 -2.39 13.77 -28.71
CA GLN A 5 -1.47 12.81 -29.32
C GLN A 5 -0.05 12.96 -28.78
N LEU A 6 0.41 14.20 -28.58
CA LEU A 6 1.70 14.47 -27.95
C LEU A 6 1.74 13.98 -26.50
N LEU A 7 0.66 14.19 -25.74
CA LEU A 7 0.57 13.69 -24.36
C LEU A 7 0.69 12.18 -24.31
N VAL A 8 -0.01 11.44 -25.18
CA VAL A 8 0.11 9.97 -25.26
C VAL A 8 1.53 9.54 -25.60
N LYS A 9 2.19 10.20 -26.58
CA LYS A 9 3.60 9.93 -26.88
C LYS A 9 4.53 10.20 -25.69
N CYS A 10 4.23 11.23 -24.89
CA CYS A 10 4.98 11.49 -23.65
C CYS A 10 4.74 10.38 -22.62
N LEU A 11 3.51 9.87 -22.46
CA LEU A 11 3.21 8.73 -21.60
C LEU A 11 3.94 7.46 -22.05
N GLU A 12 3.96 7.17 -23.36
CA GLU A 12 4.71 6.04 -23.93
C GLU A 12 6.22 6.18 -23.64
N ASN A 13 6.76 7.37 -23.80
CA ASN A 13 8.17 7.68 -23.52
C ASN A 13 8.53 7.54 -22.03
N GLU A 14 7.57 7.81 -21.12
CA GLU A 14 7.71 7.54 -19.68
C GLU A 14 7.56 6.05 -19.31
N GLY A 15 7.22 5.19 -20.27
CA GLY A 15 7.08 3.74 -20.08
C GLY A 15 5.72 3.31 -19.50
N VAL A 16 4.69 4.13 -19.67
CA VAL A 16 3.31 3.79 -19.25
C VAL A 16 2.82 2.61 -20.07
N ARG A 17 2.30 1.60 -19.39
CA ARG A 17 1.68 0.40 -20.00
C ARG A 17 0.16 0.40 -19.86
N TYR A 18 -0.34 0.95 -18.77
CA TYR A 18 -1.77 0.98 -18.45
C TYR A 18 -2.21 2.39 -18.07
N VAL A 19 -3.37 2.78 -18.56
CA VAL A 19 -4.13 3.94 -18.09
C VAL A 19 -5.46 3.41 -17.59
N PHE A 20 -5.76 3.63 -16.31
CA PHE A 20 -6.99 3.19 -15.66
C PHE A 20 -8.00 4.34 -15.65
N GLY A 21 -9.23 4.13 -16.06
CA GLY A 21 -10.17 5.26 -16.07
C GLY A 21 -11.50 5.00 -16.73
N ILE A 22 -12.25 6.09 -16.83
CA ILE A 22 -13.51 6.16 -17.56
C ILE A 22 -13.40 7.29 -18.59
N PRO A 23 -13.69 7.04 -19.87
CA PRO A 23 -13.71 8.08 -20.90
C PRO A 23 -14.87 9.05 -20.69
N GLY A 24 -14.69 10.30 -21.05
CA GLY A 24 -15.73 11.33 -21.02
C GLY A 24 -15.66 12.25 -22.23
N GLU A 25 -16.62 13.18 -22.36
CA GLU A 25 -16.71 14.08 -23.51
C GLU A 25 -15.48 14.99 -23.63
N GLU A 26 -15.03 15.58 -22.53
CA GLU A 26 -13.86 16.48 -22.50
C GLU A 26 -12.52 15.74 -22.60
N THR A 27 -12.54 14.40 -22.73
CA THR A 27 -11.34 13.60 -22.97
C THR A 27 -11.33 12.93 -24.34
N LEU A 28 -12.24 13.26 -25.27
CA LEU A 28 -12.39 12.59 -26.56
C LEU A 28 -11.11 12.58 -27.39
N GLU A 29 -10.39 13.70 -27.50
CA GLU A 29 -9.11 13.78 -28.20
C GLU A 29 -8.05 12.86 -27.56
N LEU A 30 -8.00 12.81 -26.23
CA LEU A 30 -7.09 11.94 -25.51
C LEU A 30 -7.48 10.47 -25.65
N ASN A 31 -8.78 10.15 -25.61
CA ASN A 31 -9.27 8.79 -25.84
C ASN A 31 -8.96 8.29 -27.24
N ALA A 32 -9.12 9.13 -28.27
CA ALA A 32 -8.74 8.80 -29.63
C ALA A 32 -7.23 8.54 -29.76
N ALA A 33 -6.39 9.39 -29.16
CA ALA A 33 -4.96 9.21 -29.15
C ALA A 33 -4.51 7.94 -28.40
N LEU A 34 -5.17 7.59 -27.28
CA LEU A 34 -4.93 6.34 -26.55
C LEU A 34 -5.36 5.10 -27.35
N ALA A 35 -6.45 5.17 -28.12
CA ALA A 35 -6.90 4.09 -28.99
C ALA A 35 -5.86 3.78 -30.11
N ASP A 36 -5.13 4.77 -30.58
CA ASP A 36 -4.09 4.63 -31.61
C ASP A 36 -2.76 4.07 -31.02
N SER A 37 -2.55 4.16 -29.70
CA SER A 37 -1.34 3.67 -29.04
C SER A 37 -1.21 2.15 -29.18
N LYS A 38 0.01 1.68 -29.46
CA LYS A 38 0.35 0.23 -29.45
C LYS A 38 1.05 -0.21 -28.17
N GLN A 39 1.37 0.72 -27.29
CA GLN A 39 2.14 0.49 -26.05
C GLN A 39 1.28 0.59 -24.81
N ILE A 40 0.23 1.42 -24.83
CA ILE A 40 -0.64 1.69 -23.69
C ILE A 40 -1.95 0.93 -23.85
N THR A 41 -2.32 0.18 -22.81
CA THR A 41 -3.65 -0.43 -22.70
C THR A 41 -4.52 0.46 -21.82
N PHE A 42 -5.64 0.94 -22.38
CA PHE A 42 -6.65 1.61 -21.57
C PHE A 42 -7.51 0.57 -20.83
N VAL A 43 -7.53 0.65 -19.52
CA VAL A 43 -8.33 -0.22 -18.65
C VAL A 43 -9.57 0.54 -18.22
N LEU A 44 -10.68 0.27 -18.91
CA LEU A 44 -11.99 0.82 -18.53
C LEU A 44 -12.40 0.26 -17.17
N THR A 45 -12.62 1.14 -16.20
CA THR A 45 -13.14 0.80 -14.86
C THR A 45 -14.64 1.08 -14.77
N ARG A 46 -15.28 0.71 -13.68
CA ARG A 46 -16.71 0.96 -13.44
C ARG A 46 -16.96 2.18 -12.56
N HIS A 47 -15.88 2.67 -11.92
CA HIS A 47 -15.87 3.89 -11.12
C HIS A 47 -14.45 4.47 -11.09
N GLU A 48 -14.32 5.79 -11.11
CA GLU A 48 -13.01 6.46 -11.14
C GLU A 48 -12.21 6.24 -9.84
N GLN A 49 -12.88 6.06 -8.70
CA GLN A 49 -12.20 5.65 -7.46
C GLN A 49 -11.46 4.33 -7.64
N GLY A 50 -12.09 3.34 -8.33
CA GLY A 50 -11.45 2.07 -8.69
C GLY A 50 -10.22 2.29 -9.58
N ALA A 51 -10.32 3.21 -10.56
CA ALA A 51 -9.19 3.57 -11.42
C ALA A 51 -8.01 4.14 -10.63
N ALA A 52 -8.28 5.06 -9.70
CA ALA A 52 -7.25 5.65 -8.86
C ALA A 52 -6.60 4.61 -7.91
N PHE A 53 -7.38 3.70 -7.31
CA PHE A 53 -6.82 2.59 -6.52
C PHE A 53 -6.01 1.60 -7.36
N MET A 54 -6.41 1.33 -8.62
CA MET A 54 -5.60 0.52 -9.53
C MET A 54 -4.27 1.22 -9.82
N ALA A 55 -4.28 2.53 -10.10
CA ALA A 55 -3.07 3.30 -10.33
C ALA A 55 -2.17 3.36 -9.09
N ASP A 56 -2.73 3.53 -7.90
CA ASP A 56 -2.03 3.50 -6.62
C ASP A 56 -1.27 2.18 -6.42
N VAL A 57 -1.99 1.05 -6.43
CA VAL A 57 -1.38 -0.26 -6.19
C VAL A 57 -0.38 -0.62 -7.29
N TYR A 58 -0.66 -0.25 -8.55
CA TYR A 58 0.31 -0.39 -9.64
C TYR A 58 1.60 0.39 -9.34
N GLY A 59 1.47 1.63 -8.89
CA GLY A 59 2.61 2.49 -8.53
C GLY A 59 3.46 1.91 -7.40
N ARG A 60 2.82 1.42 -6.34
CA ARG A 60 3.51 0.76 -5.21
C ARG A 60 4.30 -0.46 -5.64
N LEU A 61 3.69 -1.32 -6.46
CA LEU A 61 4.28 -2.60 -6.84
C LEU A 61 5.34 -2.47 -7.93
N SER A 62 5.16 -1.55 -8.89
CA SER A 62 6.09 -1.34 -10.00
C SER A 62 7.21 -0.33 -9.70
N SER A 63 7.01 0.58 -8.73
CA SER A 63 7.83 1.78 -8.50
C SER A 63 7.85 2.77 -9.69
N TYR A 64 6.93 2.59 -10.63
CA TYR A 64 6.65 3.53 -11.73
C TYR A 64 5.28 4.16 -11.51
N PRO A 65 5.08 5.42 -11.87
CA PRO A 65 3.78 6.06 -11.67
C PRO A 65 2.66 5.28 -12.33
N GLY A 66 1.67 4.86 -11.53
CA GLY A 66 0.39 4.43 -12.08
C GLY A 66 -0.35 5.63 -12.64
N VAL A 67 -1.07 5.45 -13.75
CA VAL A 67 -1.79 6.54 -14.42
C VAL A 67 -3.28 6.29 -14.36
N CYS A 68 -4.04 7.26 -13.85
CA CYS A 68 -5.50 7.23 -13.90
C CYS A 68 -6.04 8.43 -14.68
N LEU A 69 -7.19 8.23 -15.36
CA LEU A 69 -7.84 9.20 -16.23
C LEU A 69 -9.31 9.32 -15.88
N ALA A 70 -9.81 10.55 -15.81
CA ALA A 70 -11.22 10.86 -15.70
C ALA A 70 -11.56 12.13 -16.48
N THR A 71 -12.85 12.33 -16.75
CA THR A 71 -13.36 13.60 -17.24
C THR A 71 -13.40 14.66 -16.14
N LEU A 72 -13.90 15.86 -16.45
CA LEU A 72 -14.09 16.93 -15.47
C LEU A 72 -15.22 16.60 -14.46
N GLY A 73 -15.53 17.52 -13.58
CA GLY A 73 -16.66 17.48 -12.65
C GLY A 73 -16.71 16.17 -11.84
N PRO A 74 -17.76 15.36 -12.01
CA PRO A 74 -17.96 14.15 -11.21
C PRO A 74 -16.84 13.12 -11.40
N GLY A 75 -16.29 12.98 -12.63
CA GLY A 75 -15.19 12.07 -12.89
C GLY A 75 -13.94 12.46 -12.10
N ALA A 76 -13.56 13.73 -12.14
CA ALA A 76 -12.42 14.24 -11.37
C ALA A 76 -12.62 14.11 -9.85
N THR A 77 -13.81 14.44 -9.33
CA THR A 77 -14.11 14.33 -7.89
C THR A 77 -14.03 12.89 -7.41
N ASN A 78 -14.45 11.92 -8.22
CA ASN A 78 -14.41 10.50 -7.88
C ASN A 78 -12.97 9.94 -7.77
N LEU A 79 -11.98 10.55 -8.45
CA LEU A 79 -10.57 10.14 -8.32
C LEU A 79 -9.95 10.47 -6.96
N ILE A 80 -10.44 11.52 -6.28
CA ILE A 80 -9.78 12.15 -5.12
C ILE A 80 -9.40 11.14 -4.04
N THR A 81 -10.30 10.23 -3.68
CA THR A 81 -10.03 9.26 -2.60
C THR A 81 -8.80 8.39 -2.91
N GLY A 82 -8.73 7.81 -4.11
CA GLY A 82 -7.58 6.95 -4.45
C GLY A 82 -6.29 7.73 -4.68
N VAL A 83 -6.39 8.97 -5.20
CA VAL A 83 -5.22 9.87 -5.34
C VAL A 83 -4.68 10.28 -3.97
N ALA A 84 -5.56 10.57 -3.00
CA ALA A 84 -5.18 10.87 -1.62
C ALA A 84 -4.53 9.66 -0.92
N ASP A 85 -5.03 8.45 -1.19
CA ASP A 85 -4.43 7.21 -0.69
C ASP A 85 -3.00 7.06 -1.20
N ALA A 86 -2.79 7.20 -2.52
CA ALA A 86 -1.48 7.17 -3.14
C ALA A 86 -0.52 8.22 -2.55
N GLN A 87 -1.01 9.44 -2.30
CA GLN A 87 -0.21 10.52 -1.72
C GLN A 87 0.27 10.18 -0.30
N LEU A 88 -0.63 9.73 0.58
CA LEU A 88 -0.29 9.44 1.97
C LEU A 88 0.50 8.12 2.12
N ASP A 89 0.23 7.15 1.27
CA ASP A 89 0.92 5.86 1.28
C ASP A 89 2.20 5.86 0.41
N ARG A 90 2.59 7.03 -0.10
CA ARG A 90 3.83 7.22 -0.87
C ARG A 90 3.89 6.36 -2.14
N ALA A 91 2.77 6.21 -2.82
CA ALA A 91 2.70 5.55 -4.12
C ALA A 91 2.91 6.56 -5.25
N PRO A 92 3.81 6.33 -6.20
CA PRO A 92 3.93 7.19 -7.36
C PRO A 92 2.69 7.05 -8.25
N LEU A 93 1.98 8.17 -8.48
CA LEU A 93 0.75 8.23 -9.28
C LEU A 93 0.69 9.52 -10.09
N VAL A 94 0.19 9.44 -11.33
CA VAL A 94 -0.18 10.60 -12.16
C VAL A 94 -1.66 10.52 -12.48
N ALA A 95 -2.45 11.43 -11.93
CA ALA A 95 -3.85 11.62 -12.29
C ALA A 95 -3.95 12.59 -13.47
N ILE A 96 -4.76 12.25 -14.45
CA ILE A 96 -5.07 13.10 -15.60
C ILE A 96 -6.59 13.33 -15.59
N THR A 97 -7.01 14.60 -15.66
CA THR A 97 -8.43 14.94 -15.79
C THR A 97 -8.68 15.78 -17.03
N GLY A 98 -9.81 15.57 -17.68
CA GLY A 98 -10.32 16.52 -18.63
C GLY A 98 -10.76 17.82 -17.95
N GLN A 99 -10.93 18.87 -18.73
CA GLN A 99 -11.54 20.12 -18.32
C GLN A 99 -12.25 20.76 -19.50
N ALA A 100 -13.23 21.59 -19.22
CA ALA A 100 -13.88 22.47 -20.19
C ALA A 100 -12.84 23.36 -20.89
N GLY A 101 -13.13 23.80 -22.11
CA GLY A 101 -12.29 24.73 -22.85
C GLY A 101 -12.00 26.01 -22.05
N LEU A 102 -10.82 26.61 -22.27
CA LEU A 102 -10.33 27.74 -21.50
C LEU A 102 -11.28 28.94 -21.49
N GLU A 103 -12.12 29.10 -22.52
CA GLU A 103 -13.17 30.13 -22.59
C GLU A 103 -14.35 29.88 -21.63
N ARG A 104 -14.41 28.71 -21.00
CA ARG A 104 -15.48 28.33 -20.05
C ARG A 104 -15.03 28.31 -18.59
N VAL A 105 -13.72 28.31 -18.30
CA VAL A 105 -13.18 28.12 -16.94
C VAL A 105 -13.30 29.33 -16.00
N HIS A 106 -13.73 30.49 -16.51
CA HIS A 106 -13.89 31.71 -15.73
C HIS A 106 -15.32 31.99 -15.27
N LYS A 107 -16.26 31.10 -15.60
CA LYS A 107 -17.70 31.27 -15.35
C LYS A 107 -18.34 29.97 -14.89
N GLU A 108 -19.51 30.04 -14.30
CA GLU A 108 -20.34 28.86 -14.05
C GLU A 108 -20.72 28.21 -15.38
N SER A 109 -20.23 27.01 -15.61
CA SER A 109 -20.52 26.22 -16.79
C SER A 109 -20.73 24.76 -16.42
N HIS A 110 -21.31 23.99 -17.36
CA HIS A 110 -21.66 22.58 -17.14
C HIS A 110 -20.46 21.79 -16.64
N GLN A 111 -20.62 21.13 -15.49
CA GLN A 111 -19.63 20.28 -14.81
C GLN A 111 -18.28 20.97 -14.45
N TYR A 112 -18.14 22.27 -14.67
CA TYR A 112 -16.92 22.98 -14.32
C TYR A 112 -16.73 23.05 -12.81
N LEU A 113 -15.54 22.67 -12.35
CA LEU A 113 -15.01 22.87 -11.00
C LEU A 113 -13.54 23.30 -11.13
N ASP A 114 -13.01 23.99 -10.11
CA ASP A 114 -11.58 24.21 -10.03
C ASP A 114 -10.86 22.95 -9.55
N ILE A 115 -10.62 22.05 -10.52
CA ILE A 115 -10.06 20.73 -10.27
C ILE A 115 -8.61 20.85 -9.78
N VAL A 116 -7.84 21.80 -10.30
CA VAL A 116 -6.45 22.02 -9.87
C VAL A 116 -6.39 22.32 -8.37
N GLU A 117 -7.27 23.22 -7.88
CA GLU A 117 -7.36 23.51 -6.45
C GLU A 117 -7.84 22.31 -5.63
N MET A 118 -8.78 21.51 -6.15
CA MET A 118 -9.26 20.30 -5.48
C MET A 118 -8.18 19.24 -5.31
N PHE A 119 -7.29 19.09 -6.30
CA PHE A 119 -6.18 18.12 -6.24
C PHE A 119 -4.97 18.64 -5.45
N ARG A 120 -4.84 19.94 -5.20
CA ARG A 120 -3.69 20.53 -4.53
C ARG A 120 -3.38 19.91 -3.16
N PRO A 121 -4.34 19.72 -2.24
CA PRO A 121 -4.06 19.14 -0.91
C PRO A 121 -3.76 17.64 -0.94
N VAL A 122 -4.06 16.93 -2.04
CA VAL A 122 -3.91 15.47 -2.16
C VAL A 122 -2.82 15.07 -3.17
N THR A 123 -1.99 16.02 -3.60
CA THR A 123 -0.91 15.76 -4.57
C THR A 123 0.34 16.55 -4.21
N LYS A 124 1.50 16.08 -4.68
CA LYS A 124 2.76 16.84 -4.63
C LYS A 124 2.76 18.03 -5.57
N TRP A 125 2.01 17.94 -6.65
CA TRP A 125 1.89 18.99 -7.66
C TRP A 125 0.63 18.78 -8.51
N SER A 126 -0.12 19.83 -8.69
CA SER A 126 -1.32 19.87 -9.52
C SER A 126 -1.23 21.06 -10.46
N THR A 127 -1.54 20.87 -11.75
CA THR A 127 -1.45 21.92 -12.76
C THR A 127 -2.47 21.74 -13.87
N ARG A 128 -2.86 22.87 -14.49
CA ARG A 128 -3.58 22.89 -15.77
C ARG A 128 -2.58 23.08 -16.91
N LEU A 129 -2.75 22.32 -17.97
CA LEU A 129 -2.04 22.50 -19.23
C LEU A 129 -2.70 23.63 -20.04
N ASN A 130 -2.14 24.83 -19.95
CA ASN A 130 -2.68 26.01 -20.66
C ASN A 130 -2.03 26.26 -22.02
N VAL A 131 -0.81 25.73 -22.24
CA VAL A 131 -0.03 25.92 -23.45
C VAL A 131 0.25 24.56 -24.07
N PRO A 132 -0.30 24.26 -25.26
CA PRO A 132 -0.17 22.94 -25.89
C PRO A 132 1.27 22.46 -26.05
N GLU A 133 2.22 23.35 -26.42
CA GLU A 133 3.64 23.04 -26.60
C GLU A 133 4.37 22.71 -25.29
N ALA A 134 3.79 23.08 -24.13
CA ALA A 134 4.35 22.74 -22.81
C ALA A 134 4.06 21.30 -22.38
N THR A 135 3.26 20.53 -23.14
CA THR A 135 2.89 19.13 -22.80
C THR A 135 4.11 18.28 -22.41
N PRO A 136 5.24 18.25 -23.15
CA PRO A 136 6.38 17.42 -22.77
C PRO A 136 7.01 17.81 -21.43
N GLU A 137 7.07 19.10 -21.12
CA GLU A 137 7.62 19.60 -19.86
C GLU A 137 6.70 19.24 -18.67
N VAL A 138 5.40 19.45 -18.85
CA VAL A 138 4.39 19.16 -17.83
C VAL A 138 4.37 17.66 -17.51
N VAL A 139 4.32 16.79 -18.51
CA VAL A 139 4.33 15.33 -18.31
C VAL A 139 5.64 14.91 -17.65
N ARG A 140 6.80 15.34 -18.19
CA ARG A 140 8.12 14.99 -17.62
C ARG A 140 8.24 15.42 -16.16
N LYS A 141 7.74 16.62 -15.81
CA LYS A 141 7.74 17.14 -14.44
C LYS A 141 6.81 16.32 -13.54
N ALA A 142 5.59 16.00 -13.98
CA ALA A 142 4.65 15.20 -13.20
C ALA A 142 5.23 13.83 -12.85
N PHE A 143 5.74 13.09 -13.84
CA PHE A 143 6.35 11.77 -13.64
C PHE A 143 7.59 11.82 -12.76
N ARG A 144 8.43 12.85 -12.93
CA ARG A 144 9.61 13.05 -12.09
C ARG A 144 9.22 13.31 -10.63
N LEU A 145 8.27 14.24 -10.38
CA LEU A 145 7.83 14.57 -9.02
C LEU A 145 7.12 13.41 -8.34
N ALA A 146 6.30 12.66 -9.07
CA ALA A 146 5.64 11.48 -8.52
C ALA A 146 6.64 10.44 -8.00
N ARG A 147 7.80 10.28 -8.66
CA ARG A 147 8.84 9.31 -8.30
C ARG A 147 9.88 9.81 -7.32
N LEU A 148 10.09 11.13 -7.22
CA LEU A 148 11.06 11.68 -6.26
C LEU A 148 10.66 11.33 -4.84
N GLU A 149 11.65 10.99 -4.03
CA GLU A 149 11.46 10.73 -2.61
C GLU A 149 10.96 12.00 -1.88
N LYS A 150 9.97 11.92 -1.03
CA LYS A 150 9.13 10.72 -0.88
C LYS A 150 8.14 10.67 -2.05
N PRO A 151 7.91 9.50 -2.68
CA PRO A 151 6.97 9.38 -3.81
C PRO A 151 5.54 9.79 -3.43
N GLY A 152 4.72 10.07 -4.41
CA GLY A 152 3.33 10.47 -4.20
C GLY A 152 2.62 10.82 -5.50
N ALA A 153 1.42 11.33 -5.36
CA ALA A 153 0.56 11.67 -6.49
C ALA A 153 0.92 13.02 -7.12
N THR A 154 0.70 13.14 -8.43
CA THR A 154 0.67 14.40 -9.17
C THR A 154 -0.57 14.44 -10.06
N HIS A 155 -0.98 15.64 -10.47
CA HIS A 155 -2.18 15.85 -11.27
C HIS A 155 -1.93 16.79 -12.45
N ILE A 156 -2.48 16.41 -13.61
CA ILE A 156 -2.50 17.20 -14.85
C ILE A 156 -3.94 17.37 -15.28
N GLU A 157 -4.41 18.59 -15.35
CA GLU A 157 -5.70 18.95 -15.96
C GLU A 157 -5.48 19.35 -17.42
N LEU A 158 -6.22 18.71 -18.35
CA LEU A 158 -6.13 18.94 -19.78
C LEU A 158 -7.47 19.53 -20.29
N PRO A 159 -7.53 20.84 -20.61
CA PRO A 159 -8.68 21.43 -21.26
C PRO A 159 -8.91 20.88 -22.68
N GLU A 160 -10.18 20.72 -23.07
CA GLU A 160 -10.57 20.12 -24.37
C GLU A 160 -10.03 20.88 -25.58
N ASP A 161 -10.04 22.23 -25.55
CA ASP A 161 -9.50 23.08 -26.61
C ASP A 161 -7.97 22.99 -26.72
N VAL A 162 -7.27 22.87 -25.59
CA VAL A 162 -5.83 22.64 -25.54
C VAL A 162 -5.49 21.24 -26.07
N ALA A 163 -6.29 20.22 -25.73
CA ALA A 163 -6.10 18.84 -26.21
C ALA A 163 -6.13 18.74 -27.74
N GLY A 164 -7.05 19.47 -28.38
CA GLY A 164 -7.21 19.50 -29.84
C GLY A 164 -6.23 20.40 -30.58
N ALA A 165 -5.47 21.26 -29.91
CA ALA A 165 -4.59 22.23 -30.54
C ALA A 165 -3.36 21.57 -31.20
N ASP A 166 -3.01 22.04 -32.42
CA ASP A 166 -1.84 21.54 -33.15
C ASP A 166 -0.51 21.94 -32.49
N VAL A 167 0.43 21.00 -32.44
CA VAL A 167 1.76 21.19 -31.86
C VAL A 167 2.88 20.68 -32.75
N GLY A 168 4.04 21.36 -32.70
CA GLY A 168 5.24 21.04 -33.48
C GLY A 168 6.41 20.46 -32.69
N VAL A 169 6.20 20.14 -31.39
CA VAL A 169 7.26 19.64 -30.51
C VAL A 169 7.10 18.13 -30.24
N GLY A 170 8.13 17.50 -29.67
CA GLY A 170 8.14 16.08 -29.29
C GLY A 170 8.44 15.84 -27.82
N PRO A 171 8.35 14.57 -27.34
CA PRO A 171 8.63 14.19 -25.96
C PRO A 171 10.05 14.57 -25.53
N LEU A 172 10.22 14.92 -24.25
CA LEU A 172 11.54 15.16 -23.65
C LEU A 172 12.21 13.83 -23.26
N GLU A 173 13.54 13.79 -23.37
CA GLU A 173 14.32 12.63 -22.94
C GLU A 173 14.11 12.29 -21.45
N VAL A 174 13.89 11.02 -21.17
CA VAL A 174 13.77 10.50 -19.79
C VAL A 174 15.15 10.23 -19.21
N ARG A 175 15.62 11.07 -18.31
CA ARG A 175 16.89 10.91 -17.62
C ARG A 175 16.70 10.33 -16.23
N ARG A 176 17.60 9.45 -15.81
CA ARG A 176 17.61 8.90 -14.45
C ARG A 176 17.90 10.01 -13.43
N THR A 177 17.15 9.99 -12.32
CA THR A 177 17.42 10.86 -11.18
C THR A 177 18.54 10.23 -10.36
N ALA A 178 19.58 11.01 -10.06
CA ALA A 178 20.60 10.63 -9.06
C ALA A 178 20.07 10.92 -7.66
N TYR A 179 20.40 10.05 -6.73
CA TYR A 179 20.04 10.21 -5.32
C TYR A 179 21.28 10.52 -4.48
N PRO A 180 21.12 11.23 -3.36
CA PRO A 180 22.26 11.62 -2.55
C PRO A 180 22.92 10.42 -1.87
N ARG A 181 24.23 10.50 -1.69
CA ARG A 181 24.98 9.64 -0.78
C ARG A 181 25.10 10.33 0.57
N ALA A 182 24.92 9.59 1.65
CA ALA A 182 25.07 10.13 3.00
C ALA A 182 26.54 10.55 3.26
N GLN A 183 26.70 11.62 4.03
CA GLN A 183 28.01 12.09 4.44
C GLN A 183 28.65 11.14 5.43
N ASP A 184 29.95 10.86 5.26
CA ASP A 184 30.70 9.96 6.14
C ASP A 184 30.63 10.41 7.62
N ALA A 185 30.68 11.71 7.91
CA ALA A 185 30.55 12.25 9.26
C ALA A 185 29.21 11.87 9.94
N ALA A 186 28.10 11.86 9.17
CA ALA A 186 26.79 11.43 9.68
C ALA A 186 26.77 9.92 9.97
N ILE A 187 27.39 9.12 9.08
CA ILE A 187 27.51 7.67 9.26
C ILE A 187 28.38 7.34 10.47
N ASP A 188 29.51 8.05 10.65
CA ASP A 188 30.43 7.87 11.81
C ASP A 188 29.71 8.23 13.11
N ARG A 189 28.96 9.34 13.13
CA ARG A 189 28.17 9.75 14.30
C ARG A 189 27.07 8.75 14.63
N ALA A 190 26.37 8.22 13.63
CA ALA A 190 25.37 7.16 13.82
C ALA A 190 26.03 5.90 14.41
N ALA A 191 27.19 5.49 13.91
CA ALA A 191 27.94 4.34 14.43
C ALA A 191 28.39 4.54 15.89
N GLU A 192 28.79 5.75 16.28
CA GLU A 192 29.12 6.10 17.67
C GLU A 192 27.91 5.93 18.60
N LEU A 193 26.75 6.50 18.22
CA LEU A 193 25.52 6.39 18.99
C LEU A 193 25.08 4.94 19.15
N ILE A 194 25.12 4.16 18.06
CA ILE A 194 24.76 2.73 18.07
C ILE A 194 25.71 1.92 18.97
N ARG A 195 27.01 2.22 18.98
CA ARG A 195 27.99 1.55 19.86
C ARG A 195 27.77 1.86 21.34
N ALA A 196 27.33 3.08 21.65
CA ALA A 196 27.06 3.54 23.02
C ALA A 196 25.73 3.02 23.58
N ALA A 197 24.77 2.65 22.72
CA ALA A 197 23.45 2.17 23.12
C ALA A 197 23.52 0.80 23.80
N LYS A 198 22.70 0.63 24.85
CA LYS A 198 22.55 -0.63 25.59
C LYS A 198 21.50 -1.53 24.97
N GLU A 199 20.35 -0.96 24.63
CA GLU A 199 19.17 -1.66 24.08
C GLU A 199 18.73 -1.02 22.75
N PRO A 200 19.57 -1.05 21.69
CA PRO A 200 19.20 -0.49 20.39
C PRO A 200 18.17 -1.38 19.70
N VAL A 201 17.22 -0.75 18.99
CA VAL A 201 16.21 -1.42 18.14
C VAL A 201 16.16 -0.75 16.77
N ILE A 202 15.96 -1.54 15.73
CA ILE A 202 15.69 -1.04 14.37
C ILE A 202 14.18 -0.96 14.17
N LEU A 203 13.67 0.20 13.73
CA LEU A 203 12.30 0.40 13.26
C LEU A 203 12.32 0.65 11.75
N VAL A 204 11.76 -0.29 10.98
CA VAL A 204 11.81 -0.25 9.52
C VAL A 204 10.49 0.20 8.96
N GLY A 205 10.50 1.24 8.14
CA GLY A 205 9.36 1.70 7.37
C GLY A 205 9.39 1.26 5.90
N ASN A 206 8.34 1.63 5.19
CA ASN A 206 8.13 1.29 3.78
C ASN A 206 9.20 1.88 2.84
N GLY A 207 9.93 2.92 3.26
CA GLY A 207 11.01 3.53 2.48
C GLY A 207 12.08 2.55 2.01
N VAL A 208 12.29 1.44 2.75
CA VAL A 208 13.23 0.37 2.37
C VAL A 208 12.72 -0.46 1.20
N ALA A 209 11.39 -0.62 1.05
CA ALA A 209 10.76 -1.45 0.03
C ALA A 209 10.22 -0.64 -1.17
N ARG A 210 10.03 0.68 -1.04
CA ARG A 210 9.40 1.54 -2.05
C ARG A 210 10.06 1.48 -3.42
N ARG A 211 11.38 1.27 -3.47
CA ARG A 211 12.11 1.10 -4.73
C ARG A 211 12.24 -0.37 -5.07
N ASN A 212 11.44 -0.80 -6.02
CA ASN A 212 11.47 -2.15 -6.54
C ASN A 212 12.56 -2.27 -7.63
N ALA A 213 13.82 -1.93 -7.28
CA ALA A 213 14.94 -2.25 -8.15
C ALA A 213 15.19 -3.76 -8.13
N ALA A 214 15.70 -4.30 -9.23
CA ALA A 214 16.04 -5.72 -9.32
C ALA A 214 16.91 -6.16 -8.13
N GLY A 215 16.46 -7.19 -7.40
CA GLY A 215 17.15 -7.73 -6.22
C GLY A 215 16.94 -6.96 -4.92
N HIS A 216 16.08 -5.96 -4.86
CA HIS A 216 15.74 -5.18 -3.66
C HIS A 216 16.99 -4.79 -2.83
N PRO A 217 17.89 -3.92 -3.33
CA PRO A 217 19.19 -3.67 -2.72
C PRO A 217 19.08 -3.16 -1.27
N SER A 218 18.12 -2.26 -0.98
CA SER A 218 17.92 -1.72 0.37
C SER A 218 17.45 -2.79 1.36
N VAL A 219 16.56 -3.70 0.94
CA VAL A 219 16.11 -4.83 1.77
C VAL A 219 17.26 -5.81 2.02
N THR A 220 18.07 -6.08 0.99
CA THR A 220 19.25 -6.94 1.12
C THR A 220 20.28 -6.35 2.10
N ALA A 221 20.55 -5.04 1.99
CA ALA A 221 21.45 -4.34 2.89
C ALA A 221 20.90 -4.31 4.33
N LEU A 222 19.58 -4.07 4.50
CA LEU A 222 18.93 -4.10 5.81
C LEU A 222 19.09 -5.47 6.48
N ARG A 223 18.76 -6.56 5.79
CA ARG A 223 18.88 -7.92 6.34
C ARG A 223 20.32 -8.25 6.74
N ARG A 224 21.30 -7.88 5.92
CA ARG A 224 22.72 -8.00 6.27
C ARG A 224 23.10 -7.17 7.49
N PHE A 225 22.57 -5.94 7.58
CA PHE A 225 22.82 -5.06 8.72
C PHE A 225 22.24 -5.65 10.02
N VAL A 226 20.99 -6.14 9.99
CA VAL A 226 20.36 -6.82 11.12
C VAL A 226 21.19 -8.02 11.56
N ASP A 227 21.55 -8.92 10.63
CA ASP A 227 22.33 -10.13 10.94
C ASP A 227 23.73 -9.83 11.49
N ARG A 228 24.38 -8.78 10.96
CA ARG A 228 25.74 -8.42 11.40
C ARG A 228 25.75 -7.68 12.73
N SER A 229 24.82 -6.73 12.92
CA SER A 229 24.73 -5.92 14.12
C SER A 229 24.15 -6.66 15.31
N GLY A 230 23.38 -7.74 15.09
CA GLY A 230 22.66 -8.45 16.15
C GLY A 230 21.54 -7.61 16.79
N ILE A 231 21.14 -6.50 16.16
CA ILE A 231 20.11 -5.58 16.67
C ILE A 231 18.74 -6.07 16.21
N PRO A 232 17.76 -6.26 17.12
CA PRO A 232 16.42 -6.68 16.76
C PRO A 232 15.69 -5.61 15.92
N ALA A 233 14.86 -6.07 14.99
CA ALA A 233 14.19 -5.21 14.01
C ALA A 233 12.67 -5.43 14.00
N ALA A 234 11.92 -4.37 14.29
CA ALA A 234 10.49 -4.25 14.02
C ALA A 234 10.26 -3.57 12.66
N HIS A 235 9.12 -3.85 12.04
CA HIS A 235 8.75 -3.18 10.80
C HIS A 235 7.30 -2.67 10.87
N THR A 236 7.01 -1.60 10.11
CA THR A 236 5.63 -1.12 9.99
C THR A 236 4.76 -2.10 9.19
N TYR A 237 3.43 -1.97 9.30
CA TYR A 237 2.50 -2.77 8.49
C TYR A 237 2.78 -2.64 6.99
N MET A 238 3.15 -1.44 6.52
CA MET A 238 3.46 -1.19 5.11
C MET A 238 4.80 -1.76 4.66
N ALA A 239 5.73 -1.98 5.59
CA ALA A 239 7.05 -2.54 5.32
C ALA A 239 7.11 -4.08 5.43
N LYS A 240 5.96 -4.73 5.30
CA LYS A 240 5.88 -6.20 5.44
C LYS A 240 6.74 -6.93 4.41
N GLY A 241 7.49 -7.93 4.86
CA GLY A 241 8.42 -8.69 4.03
C GLY A 241 9.84 -8.12 3.93
N VAL A 242 10.14 -6.95 4.53
CA VAL A 242 11.51 -6.39 4.53
C VAL A 242 12.41 -7.05 5.56
N VAL A 243 11.90 -7.37 6.74
CA VAL A 243 12.57 -8.19 7.75
C VAL A 243 12.23 -9.66 7.50
N ASP A 244 13.23 -10.54 7.56
CA ASP A 244 12.97 -11.98 7.46
C ASP A 244 12.19 -12.44 8.70
N PRO A 245 10.93 -12.90 8.56
CA PRO A 245 10.10 -13.28 9.71
C PRO A 245 10.64 -14.51 10.47
N TRP A 246 11.58 -15.22 9.90
CA TRP A 246 12.25 -16.39 10.51
C TRP A 246 13.57 -16.06 11.18
N SER A 247 14.00 -14.80 11.13
CA SER A 247 15.18 -14.32 11.86
C SER A 247 14.90 -14.33 13.37
N PRO A 248 15.82 -14.78 14.21
CA PRO A 248 15.70 -14.66 15.68
C PRO A 248 15.68 -13.19 16.15
N LEU A 249 16.03 -12.26 15.28
CA LEU A 249 16.04 -10.81 15.51
C LEU A 249 14.76 -10.13 15.01
N ALA A 250 13.85 -10.86 14.37
CA ALA A 250 12.58 -10.30 13.90
C ALA A 250 11.65 -10.02 15.07
N LEU A 251 11.16 -8.79 15.15
CA LEU A 251 10.14 -8.36 16.10
C LEU A 251 8.77 -8.28 15.38
N PRO A 252 7.66 -8.29 16.15
CA PRO A 252 6.32 -8.12 15.58
C PRO A 252 6.16 -6.84 14.76
N ALA A 253 5.25 -6.89 13.78
CA ALA A 253 4.88 -5.73 12.98
C ALA A 253 4.10 -4.70 13.81
N VAL A 254 4.31 -3.42 13.51
CA VAL A 254 3.68 -2.27 14.18
C VAL A 254 3.01 -1.33 13.16
N GLY A 255 1.97 -0.59 13.55
CA GLY A 255 1.28 0.33 12.63
C GLY A 255 -0.13 0.68 13.06
N LEU A 256 -0.65 0.09 14.14
CA LEU A 256 -1.96 0.45 14.65
C LEU A 256 -1.87 1.83 15.31
N GLN A 257 -2.64 2.78 14.79
CA GLN A 257 -2.69 4.17 15.26
C GLN A 257 -3.48 4.30 16.59
N ARG A 258 -3.01 3.56 17.60
CA ARG A 258 -3.64 3.51 18.91
C ARG A 258 -2.61 3.34 20.02
N ALA A 259 -2.73 4.17 21.06
CA ALA A 259 -1.81 4.15 22.20
C ALA A 259 -1.77 2.77 22.90
N GLY A 260 -0.57 2.29 23.13
CA GLY A 260 -0.28 1.08 23.88
C GLY A 260 -0.44 -0.25 23.12
N ALA A 261 -1.31 -0.33 22.11
CA ALA A 261 -1.68 -1.60 21.49
C ALA A 261 -0.51 -2.36 20.83
N ASP A 262 0.26 -1.71 19.95
CA ASP A 262 1.41 -2.37 19.31
C ASP A 262 2.66 -2.32 20.17
N LEU A 263 2.88 -1.23 20.93
CA LEU A 263 4.06 -1.07 21.77
C LEU A 263 4.15 -2.15 22.87
N ALA A 264 3.02 -2.55 23.43
CA ALA A 264 2.96 -3.63 24.41
C ALA A 264 3.36 -5.00 23.81
N ASN A 265 3.13 -5.19 22.51
CA ASN A 265 3.51 -6.40 21.79
C ASN A 265 5.00 -6.43 21.39
N VAL A 266 5.71 -5.30 21.54
CA VAL A 266 7.12 -5.16 21.18
C VAL A 266 7.91 -4.59 22.36
N PRO A 267 8.11 -5.38 23.46
CA PRO A 267 8.80 -4.91 24.65
C PRO A 267 10.21 -4.38 24.38
N ALA A 268 10.91 -4.95 23.39
CA ALA A 268 12.24 -4.48 22.99
C ALA A 268 12.20 -3.02 22.52
N LEU A 269 11.19 -2.62 21.72
CA LEU A 269 11.03 -1.24 21.28
C LEU A 269 10.57 -0.33 22.42
N ALA A 270 9.69 -0.82 23.30
CA ALA A 270 9.24 -0.07 24.48
C ALA A 270 10.41 0.32 25.39
N ASN A 271 11.36 -0.60 25.61
CA ASN A 271 12.50 -0.44 26.50
C ASN A 271 13.76 0.12 25.79
N ALA A 272 13.73 0.29 24.48
CA ALA A 272 14.89 0.77 23.71
C ALA A 272 15.38 2.14 24.21
N ASP A 273 16.68 2.29 24.38
CA ASP A 273 17.37 3.57 24.61
C ASP A 273 17.73 4.27 23.30
N LEU A 274 17.83 3.50 22.19
CA LEU A 274 18.11 4.01 20.86
C LEU A 274 17.24 3.30 19.81
N VAL A 275 16.63 4.09 18.90
CA VAL A 275 15.88 3.59 17.75
C VAL A 275 16.57 4.00 16.47
N ILE A 276 16.92 3.01 15.64
CA ILE A 276 17.41 3.22 14.27
C ILE A 276 16.20 3.15 13.34
N ALA A 277 15.70 4.30 12.93
CA ALA A 277 14.56 4.42 12.01
C ALA A 277 15.09 4.37 10.57
N VAL A 278 14.74 3.33 9.81
CA VAL A 278 15.23 3.10 8.44
C VAL A 278 14.07 3.16 7.47
N GLY A 279 14.07 4.14 6.57
CA GLY A 279 13.00 4.32 5.59
C GLY A 279 11.63 4.52 6.26
N TYR A 280 11.60 5.05 7.46
CA TYR A 280 10.41 5.23 8.28
C TYR A 280 9.71 6.55 7.96
N ASP A 281 8.39 6.49 7.78
CA ASP A 281 7.54 7.64 7.57
C ASP A 281 6.56 7.80 8.75
N LEU A 282 6.38 9.05 9.24
CA LEU A 282 5.51 9.33 10.39
C LEU A 282 4.06 8.88 10.17
N VAL A 283 3.61 8.89 8.91
CA VAL A 283 2.25 8.46 8.52
C VAL A 283 2.02 6.95 8.72
N GLU A 284 3.08 6.16 8.73
CA GLU A 284 2.98 4.70 8.90
C GLU A 284 2.61 4.32 10.33
N TRP A 285 3.18 5.00 11.31
CA TRP A 285 2.89 4.81 12.74
C TRP A 285 3.38 6.02 13.54
N ALA A 286 2.48 6.73 14.18
CA ALA A 286 2.80 8.00 14.84
C ALA A 286 3.89 7.87 15.92
N PRO A 287 4.92 8.73 15.94
CA PRO A 287 6.02 8.66 16.91
C PRO A 287 5.58 8.73 18.38
N SER A 288 4.50 9.44 18.67
CA SER A 288 3.92 9.52 20.02
C SER A 288 3.48 8.15 20.57
N LEU A 289 3.25 7.17 19.70
CA LEU A 289 2.83 5.81 20.08
C LEU A 289 3.99 4.92 20.53
N TRP A 290 5.21 5.19 20.07
CA TRP A 290 6.38 4.38 20.41
C TRP A 290 7.47 5.14 21.19
N ASN A 291 7.47 6.46 21.16
CA ASN A 291 8.36 7.32 21.93
C ASN A 291 7.57 8.35 22.78
N PRO A 292 6.56 7.91 23.60
CA PRO A 292 5.69 8.83 24.33
C PRO A 292 6.44 9.70 25.34
N LYS A 293 7.55 9.21 25.91
CA LYS A 293 8.38 9.92 26.90
C LYS A 293 9.42 10.82 26.26
N ARG A 294 9.66 10.72 24.94
CA ARG A 294 10.71 11.47 24.22
C ARG A 294 12.12 11.22 24.77
N ASP A 295 12.35 10.01 25.28
CA ASP A 295 13.60 9.63 25.97
C ASP A 295 14.52 8.76 25.10
N LYS A 296 14.09 8.41 23.89
CA LYS A 296 14.87 7.57 22.98
C LYS A 296 15.78 8.41 22.09
N VAL A 297 17.06 8.00 21.97
CA VAL A 297 17.95 8.51 20.94
C VAL A 297 17.47 7.99 19.59
N VAL A 298 17.29 8.87 18.60
CA VAL A 298 16.82 8.49 17.27
C VAL A 298 17.93 8.69 16.25
N VAL A 299 18.25 7.64 15.49
CA VAL A 299 19.08 7.67 14.29
C VAL A 299 18.16 7.53 13.08
N HIS A 300 18.07 8.55 12.25
CA HIS A 300 17.26 8.54 11.03
C HIS A 300 18.10 8.15 9.82
N ILE A 301 17.67 7.14 9.05
CA ILE A 301 18.33 6.69 7.82
C ILE A 301 17.28 6.65 6.70
N ASP A 302 17.34 7.59 5.79
CA ASP A 302 16.42 7.67 4.65
C ASP A 302 17.05 8.44 3.48
N SER A 303 16.43 8.38 2.31
CA SER A 303 16.81 9.19 1.14
C SER A 303 16.50 10.68 1.30
N THR A 304 15.70 11.05 2.28
CA THR A 304 15.31 12.44 2.61
C THR A 304 15.58 12.76 4.07
N ALA A 305 15.67 14.05 4.37
CA ALA A 305 15.70 14.51 5.76
C ALA A 305 14.41 14.11 6.49
N ALA A 306 14.51 14.00 7.80
CA ALA A 306 13.40 13.64 8.66
C ALA A 306 12.31 14.72 8.65
N GLU A 307 11.06 14.28 8.64
CA GLU A 307 9.95 15.14 9.07
C GLU A 307 9.97 15.21 10.59
N LEU A 308 10.00 16.40 11.16
CA LEU A 308 10.15 16.61 12.60
C LEU A 308 8.79 16.57 13.31
N ASP A 309 8.76 15.83 14.41
CA ASP A 309 7.63 15.78 15.35
C ASP A 309 8.15 15.90 16.78
N GLY A 310 7.29 16.32 17.72
CA GLY A 310 7.67 16.45 19.12
C GLY A 310 8.21 15.16 19.76
N HIS A 311 7.87 14.01 19.21
CA HIS A 311 8.31 12.67 19.64
C HIS A 311 9.34 12.03 18.68
N TYR A 312 9.69 12.74 17.57
CA TYR A 312 10.64 12.30 16.55
C TYR A 312 11.61 13.42 16.21
N GLN A 313 12.67 13.52 16.99
CA GLN A 313 13.76 14.48 16.80
C GLN A 313 15.06 13.69 16.66
N PRO A 314 15.52 13.39 15.45
CA PRO A 314 16.74 12.64 15.25
C PRO A 314 17.97 13.30 15.86
N SER A 315 18.78 12.53 16.61
CA SER A 315 20.08 12.94 17.10
C SER A 315 21.14 12.97 15.99
N VAL A 316 20.88 12.22 14.90
CA VAL A 316 21.64 12.26 13.66
C VAL A 316 20.75 11.81 12.49
N GLU A 317 20.91 12.48 11.37
CA GLU A 317 20.25 12.14 10.11
C GLU A 317 21.29 11.65 9.10
N VAL A 318 21.14 10.42 8.65
CA VAL A 318 21.95 9.78 7.60
C VAL A 318 21.13 9.85 6.31
N VAL A 319 21.19 11.01 5.64
CA VAL A 319 20.40 11.30 4.44
C VAL A 319 21.13 10.80 3.20
N GLY A 320 20.62 9.72 2.63
CA GLY A 320 21.18 9.06 1.44
C GLY A 320 20.49 7.75 1.16
N GLU A 321 20.90 7.06 0.07
CA GLU A 321 20.34 5.76 -0.28
C GLU A 321 20.48 4.78 0.89
N PRO A 322 19.38 4.14 1.36
CA PRO A 322 19.43 3.25 2.52
C PRO A 322 20.39 2.06 2.35
N ASP A 323 20.50 1.50 1.14
CA ASP A 323 21.42 0.38 0.87
C ASP A 323 22.89 0.77 1.08
N GLN A 324 23.31 1.95 0.59
CA GLN A 324 24.65 2.48 0.74
C GLN A 324 24.93 2.84 2.21
N SER A 325 23.98 3.51 2.86
CA SER A 325 24.07 3.95 4.26
C SER A 325 24.19 2.75 5.21
N LEU A 326 23.34 1.73 5.05
CA LEU A 326 23.38 0.50 5.86
C LEU A 326 24.65 -0.32 5.62
N THR A 327 25.14 -0.36 4.37
CA THR A 327 26.42 -1.02 4.04
C THR A 327 27.58 -0.33 4.75
N ALA A 328 27.66 1.00 4.64
CA ALA A 328 28.71 1.78 5.29
C ALA A 328 28.67 1.70 6.83
N LEU A 329 27.48 1.68 7.43
CA LEU A 329 27.31 1.43 8.87
C LEU A 329 27.75 0.02 9.27
N SER A 330 27.44 -0.99 8.45
CA SER A 330 27.85 -2.37 8.69
C SER A 330 29.38 -2.52 8.74
N GLU A 331 30.12 -1.73 7.98
CA GLU A 331 31.59 -1.71 7.99
C GLU A 331 32.17 -1.07 9.25
N ARG A 332 31.45 -0.08 9.82
CA ARG A 332 31.89 0.67 11.02
C ARG A 332 31.53 -0.01 12.34
N LEU A 333 30.61 -0.98 12.32
CA LEU A 333 30.18 -1.69 13.53
C LEU A 333 30.84 -3.07 13.64
N ALA A 334 31.26 -3.42 14.85
CA ALA A 334 31.72 -4.77 15.12
C ALA A 334 30.55 -5.77 15.00
N ARG A 335 30.86 -6.98 14.53
CA ARG A 335 29.88 -8.05 14.49
C ARG A 335 29.49 -8.48 15.90
N ARG A 336 28.18 -8.50 16.19
CA ARG A 336 27.64 -9.07 17.43
C ARG A 336 27.16 -10.50 17.16
N PRO A 337 27.27 -11.43 18.13
CA PRO A 337 26.73 -12.77 17.98
C PRO A 337 25.20 -12.71 17.95
N ASN A 338 24.62 -13.42 17.00
CA ASN A 338 23.15 -13.56 16.94
C ASN A 338 22.67 -14.58 17.99
N PRO A 339 21.46 -14.39 18.56
CA PRO A 339 20.85 -15.41 19.42
C PRO A 339 20.72 -16.73 18.67
N ALA A 340 21.05 -17.84 19.33
CA ALA A 340 21.11 -19.17 18.70
C ALA A 340 19.71 -19.72 18.30
N ARG A 341 18.63 -19.07 18.68
CA ARG A 341 17.26 -19.57 18.51
C ARG A 341 16.66 -19.04 17.20
N ARG A 342 16.48 -19.92 16.21
CA ARG A 342 15.63 -19.63 15.05
C ARG A 342 14.16 -19.61 15.48
N ALA A 343 13.40 -18.63 15.03
CA ALA A 343 11.96 -18.65 15.16
C ALA A 343 11.40 -19.93 14.49
N SER A 344 10.60 -20.71 15.19
CA SER A 344 9.97 -21.89 14.61
C SER A 344 8.78 -21.44 13.77
N ARG A 345 8.62 -22.03 12.58
CA ARG A 345 7.40 -21.82 11.79
C ARG A 345 6.19 -22.26 12.62
N PRO A 346 5.21 -21.39 12.88
CA PRO A 346 4.03 -21.79 13.61
C PRO A 346 3.31 -22.89 12.86
N ARG A 347 3.00 -23.99 13.55
CA ARG A 347 2.14 -25.04 13.02
C ARG A 347 0.69 -24.65 13.30
N VAL A 348 -0.09 -24.41 12.25
CA VAL A 348 -1.52 -24.16 12.38
C VAL A 348 -2.18 -25.41 12.98
N ARG A 349 -2.69 -25.30 14.21
CA ARG A 349 -3.60 -26.33 14.76
C ARG A 349 -4.97 -26.13 14.14
N ARG A 350 -5.30 -26.96 13.16
CA ARG A 350 -6.66 -27.04 12.62
C ARG A 350 -7.52 -27.79 13.64
N SER A 351 -8.42 -27.08 14.32
CA SER A 351 -9.51 -27.76 15.03
C SER A 351 -10.45 -28.35 13.97
N ALA A 352 -10.54 -29.67 13.91
CA ALA A 352 -11.18 -30.37 12.79
C ALA A 352 -12.68 -30.08 12.66
N ASP A 353 -13.36 -29.65 13.70
CA ASP A 353 -14.82 -29.62 13.79
C ASP A 353 -15.42 -28.22 14.08
N GLN A 354 -14.68 -27.12 13.81
CA GLN A 354 -15.23 -25.80 14.02
C GLN A 354 -16.12 -25.39 12.82
N HIS A 355 -17.43 -25.41 13.05
CA HIS A 355 -18.44 -24.82 12.16
C HIS A 355 -18.77 -23.38 12.61
N GLY A 356 -19.19 -22.52 11.66
CA GLY A 356 -19.55 -21.13 11.94
C GLY A 356 -18.37 -20.16 11.78
N PRO A 357 -18.42 -18.98 12.43
CA PRO A 357 -17.41 -17.94 12.25
C PRO A 357 -16.00 -18.42 12.61
N LEU A 358 -15.06 -18.19 11.70
CA LEU A 358 -13.67 -18.66 11.82
C LEU A 358 -12.79 -17.64 12.53
N PRO A 359 -11.88 -18.09 13.42
CA PRO A 359 -10.93 -17.22 14.09
C PRO A 359 -10.00 -16.52 13.08
N PRO A 360 -9.73 -15.21 13.24
CA PRO A 360 -8.87 -14.44 12.35
C PRO A 360 -7.47 -15.00 12.15
N ASP A 361 -6.83 -15.45 13.22
CA ASP A 361 -5.50 -16.05 13.20
C ASP A 361 -5.45 -17.34 12.37
N LEU A 362 -6.48 -18.17 12.45
CA LEU A 362 -6.62 -19.36 11.61
C LEU A 362 -6.71 -18.99 10.14
N VAL A 363 -7.57 -18.01 9.79
CA VAL A 363 -7.77 -17.60 8.38
C VAL A 363 -6.45 -17.06 7.79
N VAL A 364 -5.75 -16.19 8.53
CA VAL A 364 -4.46 -15.62 8.09
C VAL A 364 -3.39 -16.70 7.93
N ALA A 365 -3.32 -17.65 8.86
CA ALA A 365 -2.35 -18.72 8.81
C ALA A 365 -2.60 -19.70 7.65
N VAL A 366 -3.87 -20.05 7.39
CA VAL A 366 -4.25 -20.89 6.24
C VAL A 366 -4.00 -20.14 4.92
N LEU A 367 -4.27 -18.84 4.87
CA LEU A 367 -3.94 -18.01 3.70
C LEU A 367 -2.43 -18.04 3.42
N ARG A 368 -1.56 -17.94 4.45
CA ARG A 368 -0.11 -18.07 4.28
C ARG A 368 0.30 -19.43 3.72
N GLU A 369 -0.35 -20.50 4.18
CA GLU A 369 -0.08 -21.85 3.69
C GLU A 369 -0.52 -22.06 2.22
N ALA A 370 -1.61 -21.41 1.81
CA ALA A 370 -2.16 -21.51 0.46
C ALA A 370 -1.36 -20.73 -0.59
N LEU A 371 -0.57 -19.73 -0.19
CA LEU A 371 0.16 -18.83 -1.09
C LEU A 371 1.65 -19.14 -1.13
N GLY A 372 2.28 -18.91 -2.28
CA GLY A 372 3.74 -18.91 -2.44
C GLY A 372 4.41 -17.64 -1.88
N PRO A 373 5.74 -17.58 -1.84
CA PRO A 373 6.47 -16.44 -1.32
C PRO A 373 6.35 -15.17 -2.18
N GLU A 374 6.06 -15.32 -3.47
CA GLU A 374 5.96 -14.23 -4.45
C GLU A 374 4.50 -13.83 -4.76
N ASP A 375 3.52 -14.59 -4.24
CA ASP A 375 2.10 -14.30 -4.45
C ASP A 375 1.71 -13.01 -3.72
N VAL A 376 0.74 -12.27 -4.25
CA VAL A 376 0.40 -10.94 -3.79
C VAL A 376 -0.92 -10.92 -3.04
N ILE A 377 -0.95 -10.25 -1.91
CA ILE A 377 -2.17 -9.91 -1.17
C ILE A 377 -2.34 -8.40 -1.19
N VAL A 378 -3.51 -7.93 -1.64
CA VAL A 378 -3.94 -6.55 -1.45
C VAL A 378 -4.99 -6.54 -0.35
N SER A 379 -4.64 -5.94 0.79
CA SER A 379 -5.52 -5.87 1.95
C SER A 379 -6.41 -4.63 1.89
N ASP A 380 -7.68 -4.84 2.12
CA ASP A 380 -8.60 -3.76 2.44
C ASP A 380 -8.40 -3.26 3.88
N VAL A 381 -9.15 -2.23 4.28
CA VAL A 381 -9.07 -1.57 5.57
C VAL A 381 -10.18 -2.05 6.51
N GLY A 382 -9.79 -2.48 7.69
CA GLY A 382 -10.67 -3.02 8.72
C GLY A 382 -9.90 -3.84 9.76
N ALA A 383 -10.61 -4.58 10.59
CA ALA A 383 -10.01 -5.47 11.59
C ALA A 383 -9.07 -6.50 10.95
N HIS A 384 -9.49 -7.06 9.81
CA HIS A 384 -8.72 -8.05 9.04
C HIS A 384 -7.35 -7.53 8.62
N LYS A 385 -7.20 -6.23 8.32
CA LYS A 385 -5.90 -5.60 8.03
C LYS A 385 -4.92 -5.80 9.18
N VAL A 386 -5.35 -5.58 10.40
CA VAL A 386 -4.50 -5.70 11.60
C VAL A 386 -4.10 -7.16 11.83
N TRP A 387 -5.06 -8.08 11.70
CA TRP A 387 -4.79 -9.52 11.80
C TRP A 387 -3.81 -10.00 10.73
N LEU A 388 -3.99 -9.56 9.47
CA LEU A 388 -3.08 -9.87 8.38
C LEU A 388 -1.68 -9.28 8.63
N ALA A 389 -1.61 -8.00 9.00
CA ALA A 389 -0.33 -7.32 9.22
C ALA A 389 0.47 -7.93 10.36
N ARG A 390 -0.18 -8.35 11.45
CA ARG A 390 0.48 -8.99 12.58
C ARG A 390 0.80 -10.47 12.33
N GLY A 391 -0.13 -11.21 11.69
CA GLY A 391 -0.08 -12.67 11.61
C GLY A 391 0.53 -13.26 10.34
N PHE A 392 0.49 -12.55 9.19
CA PHE A 392 0.97 -13.09 7.93
C PHE A 392 2.49 -12.98 7.80
N ALA A 393 3.20 -14.09 7.75
CA ALA A 393 4.65 -14.15 7.59
C ALA A 393 5.06 -13.95 6.12
N ALA A 394 5.24 -12.68 5.71
CA ALA A 394 5.75 -12.34 4.38
C ALA A 394 7.28 -12.45 4.37
N THR A 395 7.84 -13.16 3.38
CA THR A 395 9.28 -13.34 3.20
C THR A 395 9.85 -12.46 2.08
N THR A 396 8.98 -11.99 1.19
CA THR A 396 9.33 -11.15 0.04
C THR A 396 8.69 -9.76 0.22
N PRO A 397 9.43 -8.67 0.03
CA PRO A 397 8.88 -7.32 0.10
C PRO A 397 7.87 -7.08 -1.03
N ASN A 398 6.95 -6.15 -0.84
CA ASN A 398 5.90 -5.79 -1.81
C ASN A 398 4.98 -6.95 -2.25
N THR A 399 4.83 -7.99 -1.40
CA THR A 399 3.86 -9.07 -1.60
C THR A 399 2.61 -8.92 -0.73
N VAL A 400 2.63 -8.01 0.23
CA VAL A 400 1.45 -7.64 1.04
C VAL A 400 1.29 -6.13 0.98
N VAL A 401 0.28 -5.68 0.24
CA VAL A 401 -0.07 -4.27 0.10
C VAL A 401 -1.09 -3.91 1.17
N VAL A 402 -0.77 -2.90 1.97
CA VAL A 402 -1.62 -2.39 3.06
C VAL A 402 -1.78 -0.89 2.91
N SER A 403 -3.02 -0.38 2.81
CA SER A 403 -3.29 1.05 2.95
C SER A 403 -3.30 1.42 4.43
N ASN A 404 -2.42 2.32 4.84
CA ASN A 404 -2.27 2.71 6.25
C ASN A 404 -2.22 4.23 6.47
N GLY A 405 -1.76 5.01 5.51
CA GLY A 405 -1.69 6.46 5.60
C GLY A 405 -3.07 7.12 5.54
N LEU A 406 -3.80 6.94 4.45
CA LEU A 406 -5.21 7.34 4.34
C LEU A 406 -6.13 6.27 4.96
N ALA A 407 -5.74 5.01 4.84
CA ALA A 407 -6.52 3.87 5.31
C ALA A 407 -7.92 3.81 4.67
N SER A 408 -7.98 3.87 3.34
CA SER A 408 -9.21 3.92 2.59
C SER A 408 -9.81 2.53 2.36
N MET A 409 -11.08 2.34 2.76
CA MET A 409 -11.84 1.12 2.45
C MET A 409 -12.13 1.03 0.94
N GLY A 410 -12.20 -0.20 0.41
CA GLY A 410 -12.52 -0.48 -0.99
C GLY A 410 -11.33 -0.61 -1.93
N ILE A 411 -10.09 -0.50 -1.45
CA ILE A 411 -8.86 -0.59 -2.26
C ILE A 411 -8.55 -2.02 -2.74
N ALA A 412 -8.96 -3.07 -1.99
CA ALA A 412 -8.46 -4.42 -2.21
C ALA A 412 -8.81 -4.99 -3.59
N LEU A 413 -10.07 -4.92 -4.01
CA LEU A 413 -10.52 -5.47 -5.29
C LEU A 413 -9.88 -4.76 -6.49
N PRO A 414 -9.99 -3.42 -6.66
CA PRO A 414 -9.33 -2.74 -7.77
C PRO A 414 -7.80 -2.89 -7.71
N GLY A 415 -7.21 -2.81 -6.53
CA GLY A 415 -5.77 -3.01 -6.37
C GLY A 415 -5.30 -4.41 -6.76
N ALA A 416 -6.08 -5.46 -6.46
CA ALA A 416 -5.77 -6.84 -6.87
C ALA A 416 -5.83 -6.98 -8.40
N ILE A 417 -6.77 -6.32 -9.08
CA ILE A 417 -6.82 -6.30 -10.55
C ILE A 417 -5.51 -5.70 -11.11
N ALA A 418 -5.09 -4.55 -10.60
CA ALA A 418 -3.84 -3.91 -11.02
C ALA A 418 -2.60 -4.78 -10.73
N ALA A 419 -2.55 -5.41 -9.56
CA ALA A 419 -1.48 -6.35 -9.20
C ALA A 419 -1.42 -7.54 -10.15
N LYS A 420 -2.57 -8.10 -10.58
CA LYS A 420 -2.63 -9.21 -11.53
C LYS A 420 -2.21 -8.80 -12.93
N LEU A 421 -2.54 -7.59 -13.37
CA LEU A 421 -2.06 -7.05 -14.65
C LEU A 421 -0.54 -6.86 -14.65
N LEU A 422 0.04 -6.48 -13.50
CA LEU A 422 1.49 -6.32 -13.36
C LEU A 422 2.23 -7.67 -13.25
N TYR A 423 1.63 -8.64 -12.55
CA TYR A 423 2.20 -9.96 -12.26
C TYR A 423 1.26 -11.09 -12.75
N PRO A 424 1.15 -11.32 -14.05
CA PRO A 424 0.18 -12.28 -14.62
C PRO A 424 0.37 -13.72 -14.12
N ASP A 425 1.59 -14.12 -13.78
CA ASP A 425 1.93 -15.48 -13.35
C ASP A 425 1.78 -15.72 -11.85
N ARG A 426 1.65 -14.65 -11.01
CA ARG A 426 1.49 -14.78 -9.57
C ARG A 426 0.03 -14.98 -9.19
N LYS A 427 -0.22 -15.69 -8.10
CA LYS A 427 -1.53 -15.68 -7.45
C LYS A 427 -1.73 -14.33 -6.78
N VAL A 428 -2.93 -13.79 -6.93
CA VAL A 428 -3.29 -12.49 -6.36
C VAL A 428 -4.59 -12.60 -5.58
N VAL A 429 -4.57 -12.15 -4.34
CA VAL A 429 -5.70 -12.15 -3.42
C VAL A 429 -6.09 -10.73 -3.06
N ALA A 430 -7.37 -10.38 -3.25
CA ALA A 430 -8.02 -9.26 -2.59
C ALA A 430 -8.53 -9.76 -1.23
N PHE A 431 -7.90 -9.34 -0.13
CA PHE A 431 -8.26 -9.72 1.23
C PHE A 431 -9.06 -8.60 1.88
N THR A 432 -10.36 -8.76 2.00
CA THR A 432 -11.28 -7.68 2.31
C THR A 432 -12.37 -8.09 3.30
N GLY A 433 -12.84 -7.17 4.12
CA GLY A 433 -14.10 -7.31 4.83
C GLY A 433 -15.29 -7.05 3.89
N ASP A 434 -16.45 -7.55 4.26
CA ASP A 434 -17.69 -7.41 3.50
C ASP A 434 -18.07 -5.94 3.24
N GLY A 435 -17.94 -5.06 4.25
CA GLY A 435 -18.19 -3.63 4.09
C GLY A 435 -17.27 -2.95 3.10
N GLY A 436 -15.96 -3.23 3.13
CA GLY A 436 -14.99 -2.69 2.18
C GLY A 436 -15.18 -3.25 0.77
N PHE A 437 -15.48 -4.53 0.64
CA PHE A 437 -15.71 -5.20 -0.63
C PHE A 437 -16.86 -4.56 -1.40
N LEU A 438 -17.97 -4.25 -0.73
CA LEU A 438 -19.14 -3.66 -1.38
C LEU A 438 -18.94 -2.21 -1.85
N MET A 439 -17.91 -1.51 -1.36
CA MET A 439 -17.62 -0.14 -1.80
C MET A 439 -17.12 -0.05 -3.26
N ASN A 440 -16.48 -1.10 -3.77
CA ASN A 440 -16.00 -1.18 -5.15
C ASN A 440 -16.39 -2.48 -5.86
N VAL A 441 -17.48 -3.10 -5.43
CA VAL A 441 -17.98 -4.39 -5.95
C VAL A 441 -18.21 -4.41 -7.46
N GLN A 442 -18.53 -3.27 -8.06
CA GLN A 442 -18.73 -3.10 -9.51
C GLN A 442 -17.47 -3.46 -10.32
N GLU A 443 -16.28 -3.38 -9.72
CA GLU A 443 -15.02 -3.76 -10.38
C GLU A 443 -14.88 -5.29 -10.60
N LEU A 444 -15.81 -6.10 -10.09
CA LEU A 444 -15.93 -7.51 -10.48
C LEU A 444 -16.16 -7.66 -12.00
N GLU A 445 -16.95 -6.72 -12.60
CA GLU A 445 -17.10 -6.67 -14.06
C GLU A 445 -15.73 -6.43 -14.74
N THR A 446 -14.95 -5.46 -14.22
CA THR A 446 -13.62 -5.17 -14.74
C THR A 446 -12.71 -6.40 -14.67
N ALA A 447 -12.69 -7.09 -13.53
CA ALA A 447 -11.92 -8.32 -13.34
C ALA A 447 -12.35 -9.42 -14.35
N ARG A 448 -13.66 -9.62 -14.51
CA ARG A 448 -14.21 -10.61 -15.41
C ARG A 448 -13.91 -10.31 -16.88
N ARG A 449 -14.13 -9.05 -17.30
CA ARG A 449 -13.88 -8.60 -18.68
C ARG A 449 -12.41 -8.70 -19.07
N LEU A 450 -11.49 -8.41 -18.15
CA LEU A 450 -10.04 -8.51 -18.38
C LEU A 450 -9.51 -9.94 -18.21
N GLY A 451 -10.30 -10.89 -17.70
CA GLY A 451 -9.85 -12.24 -17.40
C GLY A 451 -8.76 -12.28 -16.32
N THR A 452 -8.75 -11.31 -15.39
CA THR A 452 -7.75 -11.27 -14.32
C THR A 452 -8.07 -12.32 -13.26
N ALA A 453 -7.28 -13.40 -13.20
CA ALA A 453 -7.42 -14.49 -12.24
C ALA A 453 -7.04 -14.03 -10.82
N ILE A 454 -7.93 -13.29 -10.17
CA ILE A 454 -7.81 -12.85 -8.77
C ILE A 454 -8.81 -13.61 -7.90
N VAL A 455 -8.48 -13.79 -6.62
CA VAL A 455 -9.40 -14.37 -5.64
C VAL A 455 -9.76 -13.30 -4.61
N CYS A 456 -11.04 -12.93 -4.56
CA CYS A 456 -11.59 -12.06 -3.53
C CYS A 456 -11.94 -12.91 -2.30
N VAL A 457 -11.15 -12.84 -1.25
CA VAL A 457 -11.44 -13.46 0.05
C VAL A 457 -12.22 -12.43 0.86
N VAL A 458 -13.54 -12.62 0.91
CA VAL A 458 -14.48 -11.73 1.61
C VAL A 458 -14.77 -12.28 2.98
N LEU A 459 -14.37 -11.54 4.00
CA LEU A 459 -14.55 -11.87 5.41
C LEU A 459 -15.90 -11.30 5.86
N VAL A 460 -16.81 -12.20 6.22
CA VAL A 460 -18.22 -11.86 6.42
C VAL A 460 -18.54 -11.83 7.92
N ASP A 461 -18.88 -10.65 8.43
CA ASP A 461 -19.34 -10.46 9.82
C ASP A 461 -20.50 -9.47 9.95
N ASP A 462 -21.00 -8.92 8.82
CA ASP A 462 -22.16 -8.01 8.70
C ASP A 462 -21.98 -6.71 9.52
N ARG A 463 -20.74 -6.23 9.69
CA ARG A 463 -20.49 -5.07 10.55
C ARG A 463 -19.19 -4.32 10.28
N LEU A 464 -19.12 -3.08 10.75
CA LEU A 464 -17.89 -2.29 10.80
C LEU A 464 -17.09 -2.64 12.06
N GLY A 465 -16.44 -3.83 12.07
CA GLY A 465 -15.91 -4.48 13.27
C GLY A 465 -14.92 -3.65 14.10
N VAL A 466 -14.06 -2.80 13.47
CA VAL A 466 -13.14 -1.91 14.21
C VAL A 466 -13.90 -0.80 14.93
N ILE A 467 -14.91 -0.21 14.26
CA ILE A 467 -15.72 0.87 14.84
C ILE A 467 -16.54 0.32 15.98
N GLU A 468 -17.20 -0.81 15.77
CA GLU A 468 -18.00 -1.50 16.79
C GLU A 468 -17.18 -1.84 18.05
N ALA A 469 -15.98 -2.43 17.88
CA ALA A 469 -15.10 -2.75 19.00
C ALA A 469 -14.66 -1.50 19.78
N ASN A 470 -14.40 -0.39 19.09
CA ASN A 470 -14.05 0.88 19.73
C ASN A 470 -15.24 1.49 20.49
N GLU A 471 -16.44 1.48 19.90
CA GLU A 471 -17.66 1.98 20.55
C GLU A 471 -18.00 1.18 21.81
N ARG A 472 -17.98 -0.16 21.73
CA ARG A 472 -18.18 -1.03 22.91
C ARG A 472 -17.19 -0.70 24.02
N ARG A 473 -15.93 -0.53 23.69
CA ARG A 473 -14.88 -0.26 24.67
C ARG A 473 -15.01 1.12 25.31
N ILE A 474 -15.27 2.18 24.50
CA ILE A 474 -15.29 3.58 24.97
C ILE A 474 -16.65 3.91 25.59
N TYR A 475 -17.73 3.56 24.89
CA TYR A 475 -19.08 4.00 25.22
C TYR A 475 -19.98 2.91 25.80
N ARG A 476 -19.51 1.64 25.86
CA ARG A 476 -20.26 0.47 26.31
C ARG A 476 -21.55 0.23 25.51
N ARG A 477 -21.63 0.74 24.30
CA ARG A 477 -22.75 0.55 23.37
C ARG A 477 -22.23 0.65 21.94
N THR A 478 -23.01 0.16 20.99
CA THR A 478 -22.76 0.25 19.55
C THR A 478 -23.84 1.08 18.86
N PHE A 479 -23.50 1.72 17.74
CA PHE A 479 -24.44 2.52 16.96
C PHE A 479 -24.05 2.52 15.47
N ALA A 480 -25.03 2.18 14.60
CA ALA A 480 -24.89 2.23 13.13
C ALA A 480 -23.67 1.45 12.57
N THR A 481 -23.31 0.33 13.19
CA THR A 481 -22.18 -0.50 12.78
C THR A 481 -22.61 -1.82 12.14
N GLU A 482 -23.88 -2.19 12.19
CA GLU A 482 -24.44 -3.39 11.59
C GLU A 482 -25.11 -3.08 10.25
N PHE A 483 -25.00 -4.00 9.30
CA PHE A 483 -25.63 -3.91 7.98
C PHE A 483 -25.94 -5.31 7.42
N GLY A 484 -26.72 -5.38 6.36
CA GLY A 484 -27.00 -6.63 5.64
C GLY A 484 -26.12 -6.81 4.44
N ASN A 485 -25.82 -8.06 4.09
CA ASN A 485 -25.04 -8.44 2.91
C ASN A 485 -25.87 -9.22 1.90
N PRO A 486 -25.54 -9.16 0.60
CA PRO A 486 -26.04 -10.11 -0.38
C PRO A 486 -25.39 -11.49 -0.14
N GLY A 487 -25.96 -12.56 -0.71
CA GLY A 487 -25.26 -13.82 -0.83
C GLY A 487 -24.05 -13.67 -1.75
N PHE A 488 -22.83 -13.76 -1.23
CA PHE A 488 -21.61 -13.51 -2.01
C PHE A 488 -21.35 -14.57 -3.10
N VAL A 489 -21.82 -15.80 -2.89
CA VAL A 489 -21.76 -16.87 -3.91
C VAL A 489 -22.71 -16.56 -5.07
N GLU A 490 -23.92 -16.11 -4.76
CA GLU A 490 -24.94 -15.67 -5.73
C GLU A 490 -24.48 -14.41 -6.48
N LEU A 491 -23.85 -13.47 -5.75
CA LEU A 491 -23.25 -12.26 -6.33
C LEU A 491 -22.16 -12.62 -7.35
N ALA A 492 -21.25 -13.54 -7.00
CA ALA A 492 -20.24 -14.03 -7.95
C ALA A 492 -20.87 -14.58 -9.22
N ARG A 493 -21.89 -15.42 -9.09
CA ARG A 493 -22.63 -15.98 -10.24
C ARG A 493 -23.30 -14.91 -11.08
N ALA A 494 -23.86 -13.86 -10.45
CA ALA A 494 -24.48 -12.74 -11.17
C ALA A 494 -23.47 -11.97 -12.04
N PHE A 495 -22.19 -11.93 -11.63
CA PHE A 495 -21.09 -11.38 -12.44
C PHE A 495 -20.46 -12.41 -13.40
N GLY A 496 -21.00 -13.63 -13.50
CA GLY A 496 -20.45 -14.70 -14.33
C GLY A 496 -19.10 -15.26 -13.82
N MET A 497 -18.90 -15.27 -12.51
CA MET A 497 -17.69 -15.70 -11.81
C MET A 497 -17.97 -16.91 -10.91
N ALA A 498 -16.92 -17.64 -10.53
CA ALA A 498 -17.02 -18.67 -9.51
C ALA A 498 -17.18 -18.08 -8.12
N GLY A 499 -18.10 -18.66 -7.33
CA GLY A 499 -18.32 -18.28 -5.92
C GLY A 499 -18.23 -19.51 -5.03
N PHE A 500 -17.52 -19.36 -3.92
CA PHE A 500 -17.30 -20.41 -2.92
C PHE A 500 -17.70 -19.90 -1.53
N ALA A 501 -18.39 -20.74 -0.77
CA ALA A 501 -18.59 -20.54 0.66
C ALA A 501 -17.66 -21.47 1.44
N VAL A 502 -17.15 -21.00 2.58
CA VAL A 502 -16.34 -21.80 3.49
C VAL A 502 -17.21 -22.27 4.64
N PRO A 503 -17.66 -23.53 4.67
CA PRO A 503 -18.60 -24.00 5.69
C PRO A 503 -17.93 -24.35 7.03
N SER A 504 -16.60 -24.62 7.01
CA SER A 504 -15.85 -24.99 8.21
C SER A 504 -14.36 -24.70 8.10
N ALA A 505 -13.68 -24.67 9.24
CA ALA A 505 -12.23 -24.54 9.32
C ALA A 505 -11.47 -25.62 8.52
N ARG A 506 -12.03 -26.83 8.46
CA ARG A 506 -11.43 -27.97 7.72
C ARG A 506 -11.38 -27.71 6.23
N GLU A 507 -12.39 -27.06 5.68
CA GLU A 507 -12.52 -26.85 4.22
C GLU A 507 -11.84 -25.56 3.74
N LEU A 508 -11.46 -24.65 4.65
CA LEU A 508 -10.88 -23.36 4.28
C LEU A 508 -9.67 -23.49 3.34
N PHE A 509 -8.72 -24.38 3.65
CA PHE A 509 -7.52 -24.56 2.82
C PHE A 509 -7.86 -25.09 1.43
N THR A 510 -8.68 -26.13 1.36
CA THR A 510 -9.07 -26.75 0.09
C THR A 510 -9.85 -25.77 -0.77
N THR A 511 -10.80 -25.02 -0.18
CA THR A 511 -11.59 -24.00 -0.87
C THR A 511 -10.70 -22.89 -1.44
N LEU A 512 -9.77 -22.36 -0.61
CA LEU A 512 -8.82 -21.33 -1.07
C LEU A 512 -7.94 -21.86 -2.22
N ARG A 513 -7.41 -23.08 -2.08
CA ARG A 513 -6.57 -23.68 -3.14
C ARG A 513 -7.35 -23.90 -4.43
N THR A 514 -8.58 -24.41 -4.35
CA THR A 514 -9.46 -24.58 -5.51
C THR A 514 -9.69 -23.26 -6.22
N ALA A 515 -10.04 -22.19 -5.49
CA ALA A 515 -10.24 -20.86 -6.06
C ALA A 515 -8.95 -20.27 -6.68
N LEU A 516 -7.81 -20.41 -6.00
CA LEU A 516 -6.51 -19.91 -6.46
C LEU A 516 -5.95 -20.66 -7.70
N ASP A 517 -6.34 -21.89 -7.90
CA ASP A 517 -5.87 -22.71 -9.02
C ASP A 517 -6.87 -22.71 -10.20
N LEU A 518 -8.02 -22.01 -10.08
CA LEU A 518 -9.08 -21.97 -11.08
C LEU A 518 -8.67 -21.27 -12.39
N GLY A 519 -7.76 -20.28 -12.31
CA GLY A 519 -7.30 -19.52 -13.48
C GLY A 519 -8.27 -18.45 -13.99
N GLU A 520 -9.33 -18.16 -13.23
CA GLU A 520 -10.30 -17.08 -13.49
C GLU A 520 -10.66 -16.37 -12.20
N PRO A 521 -11.29 -15.15 -12.26
CA PRO A 521 -11.65 -14.42 -11.04
C PRO A 521 -12.72 -15.17 -10.23
N ALA A 522 -12.55 -15.19 -8.91
CA ALA A 522 -13.45 -15.88 -7.99
C ALA A 522 -13.68 -15.12 -6.68
N ILE A 523 -14.81 -15.40 -6.02
CA ILE A 523 -15.11 -14.94 -4.66
C ILE A 523 -15.09 -16.14 -3.72
N VAL A 524 -14.42 -15.99 -2.58
CA VAL A 524 -14.45 -16.94 -1.45
C VAL A 524 -15.01 -16.21 -0.24
N ALA A 525 -16.25 -16.53 0.15
CA ALA A 525 -16.90 -15.98 1.34
C ALA A 525 -16.49 -16.78 2.57
N VAL A 526 -15.88 -16.10 3.54
CA VAL A 526 -15.35 -16.69 4.77
C VAL A 526 -16.10 -16.09 5.98
N PRO A 527 -16.87 -16.88 6.73
CA PRO A 527 -17.50 -16.39 7.95
C PRO A 527 -16.41 -16.03 8.97
N TRP A 528 -16.46 -14.80 9.49
CA TRP A 528 -15.42 -14.20 10.33
C TRP A 528 -15.88 -14.03 11.76
N ASP A 529 -15.09 -14.47 12.75
CA ASP A 529 -15.41 -14.26 14.16
C ASP A 529 -15.05 -12.83 14.60
N HIS A 530 -16.03 -11.92 14.51
CA HIS A 530 -15.89 -10.52 14.89
C HIS A 530 -15.56 -10.32 16.39
N ARG A 531 -15.91 -11.27 17.27
CA ARG A 531 -15.61 -11.18 18.72
C ARG A 531 -14.11 -11.13 18.99
N ALA A 532 -13.32 -11.72 18.10
CA ALA A 532 -11.87 -11.64 18.17
C ALA A 532 -11.34 -10.20 17.98
N ASN A 533 -12.12 -9.29 17.37
CA ASN A 533 -11.71 -7.91 17.12
C ASN A 533 -11.51 -7.10 18.41
N ASP A 534 -12.15 -7.47 19.50
CA ASP A 534 -11.92 -6.84 20.81
C ASP A 534 -10.45 -6.97 21.25
N ARG A 535 -9.78 -8.08 20.87
CA ARG A 535 -8.35 -8.35 21.16
C ARG A 535 -7.36 -7.52 20.35
N ILE A 536 -7.79 -6.89 19.24
CA ILE A 536 -6.90 -6.03 18.43
C ILE A 536 -6.36 -4.87 19.27
N ALA A 537 -7.14 -4.41 20.18
CA ALA A 537 -6.90 -3.23 20.97
C ALA A 537 -6.23 -3.50 22.32
N ASP A 538 -6.29 -4.73 22.80
CA ASP A 538 -5.69 -5.11 24.06
C ASP A 538 -4.23 -5.54 23.85
N PRO A 539 -3.33 -5.26 24.81
CA PRO A 539 -2.00 -5.86 24.81
C PRO A 539 -2.17 -7.38 24.79
N VAL A 540 -1.40 -8.07 23.99
CA VAL A 540 -1.33 -9.53 24.08
C VAL A 540 -0.76 -9.86 25.46
N GLU A 541 -1.56 -10.47 26.34
CA GLU A 541 -1.07 -10.91 27.65
C GLU A 541 0.09 -11.88 27.45
N ALA A 542 1.29 -11.46 27.79
CA ALA A 542 2.46 -12.33 27.84
C ALA A 542 2.24 -13.33 28.98
N GLY A 543 1.75 -14.53 28.66
CA GLY A 543 1.75 -15.64 29.61
C GLY A 543 0.43 -16.31 29.95
N SER A 544 -0.68 -16.04 29.26
CA SER A 544 -1.83 -16.94 29.41
C SER A 544 -1.60 -18.19 28.57
N GLU A 545 -1.35 -19.32 29.21
CA GLU A 545 -1.36 -20.68 28.63
C GLU A 545 -2.76 -21.12 28.16
N SER A 546 -3.61 -20.20 27.77
CA SER A 546 -4.84 -20.50 27.06
C SER A 546 -4.54 -20.56 25.56
N GLY A 547 -4.07 -21.70 25.09
CA GLY A 547 -4.19 -22.33 23.77
C GLY A 547 -4.20 -21.51 22.49
N GLY A 548 -3.94 -20.22 22.48
CA GLY A 548 -3.82 -19.36 21.30
C GLY A 548 -2.35 -19.12 21.02
N THR A 549 -1.82 -19.79 20.03
CA THR A 549 -0.43 -19.62 19.58
C THR A 549 -0.27 -18.20 19.09
N LEU A 550 0.49 -17.38 19.83
CA LEU A 550 1.07 -16.16 19.30
C LEU A 550 1.83 -16.52 18.02
N ILE A 551 1.34 -16.06 16.88
CA ILE A 551 2.09 -16.11 15.63
C ILE A 551 3.11 -14.98 15.74
N THR A 552 4.26 -15.30 16.30
CA THR A 552 5.48 -14.46 16.26
C THR A 552 6.21 -14.67 14.94
#